data_a54d764eebaad01215d3ee38ae0ec5ab
#
_entry.id   a54d764eebaad01215d3ee38ae0ec5ab
#
_cell.length_a   1.000
_cell.length_b   1.000
_cell.length_c   1.000
_cell.angle_alpha   90.00
_cell.angle_beta   90.00
_cell.angle_gamma   90.00
#
_symmetry.space_group_name_H-M   'P 1'
#
loop_
_entity.id
_entity.type
_entity.pdbx_description
1 polymer ?
#
loop_
_entity_poly.entity_id
_entity_poly.type
_entity_poly.pdbx_seq_one_letter_code
_entity_poly.pdbx_strand_id
1 'polypeptide(L)'
;RGGDSGPGVVPGDLVKSLVIESLHYTNKDMQMPPEKSGGKLPDSIIADFEQWVRMGAPDPRDGKASVVKSEWDAEKAKNHWAYQPVRQPAVPAVKDGAWSKNDVDRLVLAGLEAKGLKPVGDAQPEALLRRVCFDLTGLPPTLEQMDGFVANHDPQAFEKVVDALLRSPRFGERWGRHWLDVARYAESTGKDVNCLLPHAWRYRDYVIESFNKDKPYNEFIREQIAGDLMPAKDSRDRASKQIATGFLAIGPHSLNERSPKQYALDTADEQIDAMSQAVLGLTVACARCHDHKFDPVTQSDYYALAGIFLSTETLYGTSPNFQNLKASPLIELPTDCGLSRMPLMLTPERRAEIEKDLTKTERYGAVQFYATAAKAVFTGKGFNVNNDPQKLVLFVGIKDRK
;
A
#
# COMPACT_ATOMS: atom_id res chain seq x y z
N ARG A 1 29.44 -17.14 8.42
CA ARG A 1 29.41 -17.17 6.94
C ARG A 1 29.74 -15.77 6.46
N GLY A 2 30.52 -15.62 5.37
CA GLY A 2 30.91 -14.34 4.80
C GLY A 2 30.08 -13.98 3.57
N GLY A 3 30.20 -12.71 3.14
CA GLY A 3 29.69 -12.23 1.87
C GLY A 3 30.70 -12.38 0.74
N ASP A 4 30.54 -11.62 -0.34
CA ASP A 4 31.44 -11.65 -1.52
C ASP A 4 32.89 -11.29 -1.17
N SER A 5 33.12 -10.53 -0.09
CA SER A 5 34.47 -10.13 0.37
C SER A 5 35.17 -11.19 1.23
N GLY A 6 34.50 -12.29 1.57
CA GLY A 6 35.06 -13.36 2.39
C GLY A 6 34.39 -13.54 3.76
N PRO A 7 34.93 -14.41 4.63
CA PRO A 7 34.33 -14.71 5.92
C PRO A 7 34.46 -13.54 6.90
N GLY A 8 33.35 -13.11 7.47
CA GLY A 8 33.34 -12.05 8.49
C GLY A 8 34.14 -12.38 9.73
N VAL A 9 34.08 -13.64 10.19
CA VAL A 9 34.85 -14.18 11.33
C VAL A 9 35.38 -15.56 10.95
N VAL A 10 36.69 -15.77 11.19
CA VAL A 10 37.32 -17.07 11.13
C VAL A 10 37.79 -17.45 12.56
N PRO A 11 37.17 -18.43 13.20
CA PRO A 11 37.51 -18.80 14.56
C PRO A 11 39.01 -19.08 14.72
N GLY A 12 39.68 -18.43 15.68
CA GLY A 12 41.08 -18.57 16.00
C GLY A 12 42.05 -17.79 15.04
N ASP A 13 41.56 -17.19 13.93
CA ASP A 13 42.40 -16.52 12.96
C ASP A 13 41.98 -15.02 12.82
N LEU A 14 42.80 -14.15 13.43
CA LEU A 14 42.54 -12.70 13.38
C LEU A 14 42.75 -12.11 12.00
N VAL A 15 43.74 -12.64 11.23
CA VAL A 15 44.13 -12.09 9.94
C VAL A 15 43.09 -12.37 8.88
N LYS A 16 42.43 -13.53 8.94
CA LYS A 16 41.36 -13.92 8.01
C LYS A 16 39.99 -13.45 8.43
N SER A 17 39.87 -12.82 9.59
CA SER A 17 38.59 -12.31 10.11
C SER A 17 38.36 -10.87 9.67
N LEU A 18 37.52 -10.66 8.67
CA LEU A 18 37.21 -9.31 8.13
C LEU A 18 36.67 -8.35 9.20
N VAL A 19 36.02 -8.84 10.24
CA VAL A 19 35.54 -8.02 11.35
C VAL A 19 36.72 -7.33 12.06
N ILE A 20 37.83 -8.00 12.25
CA ILE A 20 39.02 -7.45 12.91
C ILE A 20 39.68 -6.38 12.02
N GLU A 21 39.82 -6.65 10.72
CA GLU A 21 40.31 -5.68 9.74
C GLU A 21 39.44 -4.42 9.73
N SER A 22 38.12 -4.57 9.72
CA SER A 22 37.16 -3.48 9.72
C SER A 22 37.23 -2.62 10.98
N LEU A 23 37.39 -3.24 12.15
CA LEU A 23 37.48 -2.55 13.46
C LEU A 23 38.80 -1.79 13.60
N HIS A 24 39.89 -2.30 13.05
CA HIS A 24 41.19 -1.63 13.06
C HIS A 24 41.28 -0.44 12.09
N TYR A 25 40.33 -0.30 11.15
CA TYR A 25 40.35 0.75 10.14
C TYR A 25 41.55 0.64 9.17
N THR A 26 42.10 -0.56 8.99
CA THR A 26 43.23 -0.82 8.08
C THR A 26 42.83 -0.72 6.63
N ASN A 27 41.57 -1.00 6.33
CA ASN A 27 40.99 -0.88 4.98
C ASN A 27 39.97 0.24 4.96
N LYS A 28 40.18 1.26 4.11
CA LYS A 28 39.31 2.43 4.01
C LYS A 28 37.89 2.10 3.51
N ASP A 29 37.75 1.04 2.72
CA ASP A 29 36.45 0.65 2.14
C ASP A 29 35.63 -0.23 3.09
N MET A 30 36.20 -0.66 4.23
CA MET A 30 35.58 -1.60 5.15
C MET A 30 35.57 -1.12 6.60
N GLN A 31 35.63 0.18 6.83
CA GLN A 31 35.63 0.76 8.19
C GLN A 31 34.31 0.57 8.94
N MET A 32 34.34 -0.07 10.10
CA MET A 32 33.16 -0.31 10.94
C MET A 32 33.47 -0.02 12.41
N PRO A 33 32.62 0.75 13.13
CA PRO A 33 31.53 1.56 12.61
C PRO A 33 32.03 2.65 11.64
N PRO A 34 31.21 3.11 10.66
CA PRO A 34 31.58 4.23 9.81
C PRO A 34 31.85 5.49 10.60
N GLU A 35 32.72 6.39 10.13
CA GLU A 35 33.04 7.65 10.82
C GLU A 35 31.80 8.46 11.23
N LYS A 36 30.80 8.49 10.35
CA LYS A 36 29.51 9.20 10.59
C LYS A 36 28.64 8.57 11.67
N SER A 37 28.94 7.32 12.07
CA SER A 37 28.16 6.53 13.05
C SER A 37 28.94 6.32 14.36
N GLY A 38 29.88 7.18 14.67
CA GLY A 38 30.66 7.13 15.92
C GLY A 38 32.14 6.84 15.72
N GLY A 39 32.58 6.47 14.53
CA GLY A 39 34.00 6.26 14.18
C GLY A 39 34.63 5.00 14.82
N LYS A 40 35.95 4.93 14.77
CA LYS A 40 36.71 3.79 15.31
C LYS A 40 36.41 3.54 16.80
N LEU A 41 36.18 2.29 17.14
CA LEU A 41 35.97 1.88 18.52
C LEU A 41 37.25 2.08 19.36
N PRO A 42 37.14 2.29 20.69
CA PRO A 42 38.30 2.28 21.58
C PRO A 42 39.12 0.99 21.46
N ASP A 43 40.46 1.11 21.52
CA ASP A 43 41.35 -0.03 21.36
C ASP A 43 41.09 -1.15 22.39
N SER A 44 40.59 -0.82 23.58
CA SER A 44 40.19 -1.81 24.58
C SER A 44 39.03 -2.70 24.06
N ILE A 45 38.03 -2.11 23.39
CA ILE A 45 36.90 -2.87 22.82
C ILE A 45 37.39 -3.72 21.66
N ILE A 46 38.29 -3.18 20.82
CA ILE A 46 38.86 -3.93 19.69
C ILE A 46 39.64 -5.15 20.23
N ALA A 47 40.39 -4.97 21.30
CA ALA A 47 41.11 -6.07 21.99
C ALA A 47 40.17 -7.17 22.51
N ASP A 48 38.99 -6.82 23.00
CA ASP A 48 37.99 -7.79 23.41
C ASP A 48 37.47 -8.61 22.22
N PHE A 49 37.23 -7.99 21.06
CA PHE A 49 36.89 -8.70 19.82
C PHE A 49 38.02 -9.61 19.33
N GLU A 50 39.27 -9.16 19.41
CA GLU A 50 40.43 -10.00 19.07
C GLU A 50 40.52 -11.21 20.00
N GLN A 51 40.37 -11.00 21.30
CA GLN A 51 40.38 -12.08 22.27
C GLN A 51 39.27 -13.08 22.01
N TRP A 52 38.06 -12.59 21.71
CA TRP A 52 36.94 -13.46 21.37
C TRP A 52 37.24 -14.30 20.11
N VAL A 53 37.82 -13.75 19.06
CA VAL A 53 38.20 -14.49 17.86
C VAL A 53 39.30 -15.49 18.17
N ARG A 54 40.34 -15.12 18.97
CA ARG A 54 41.42 -16.03 19.39
C ARG A 54 40.89 -17.23 20.20
N MET A 55 39.86 -17.03 21.00
CA MET A 55 39.20 -18.10 21.75
C MET A 55 38.36 -19.05 20.86
N GLY A 56 38.38 -18.85 19.56
CA GLY A 56 37.57 -19.63 18.61
C GLY A 56 36.20 -19.04 18.36
N ALA A 57 36.00 -17.74 18.63
CA ALA A 57 34.74 -17.03 18.47
C ALA A 57 33.55 -17.78 19.09
N PRO A 58 33.63 -18.16 20.40
CA PRO A 58 32.59 -18.94 21.04
C PRO A 58 31.26 -18.22 20.96
N ASP A 59 30.26 -18.92 20.42
CA ASP A 59 28.87 -18.46 20.43
C ASP A 59 28.24 -19.06 21.71
N PRO A 60 27.71 -18.25 22.63
CA PRO A 60 27.04 -18.75 23.84
C PRO A 60 25.78 -19.54 23.53
N ARG A 61 25.30 -19.47 22.30
CA ARG A 61 24.22 -20.32 21.81
C ARG A 61 24.82 -21.69 21.50
N ASP A 62 24.42 -22.72 22.21
CA ASP A 62 24.91 -24.11 22.15
C ASP A 62 24.60 -24.89 20.86
N GLY A 63 24.53 -24.19 19.73
CA GLY A 63 24.29 -24.76 18.38
C GLY A 63 22.91 -25.33 18.16
N LYS A 64 22.13 -25.47 19.20
CA LYS A 64 20.70 -25.57 19.10
C LYS A 64 20.21 -24.15 18.83
N ALA A 65 19.82 -23.83 17.60
CA ALA A 65 19.00 -22.67 17.39
C ALA A 65 17.99 -22.70 18.53
N SER A 66 18.07 -21.73 19.46
CA SER A 66 16.95 -21.51 20.33
C SER A 66 15.85 -21.14 19.34
N VAL A 67 15.04 -22.13 19.01
CA VAL A 67 13.73 -21.85 18.47
C VAL A 67 13.21 -20.87 19.50
N VAL A 68 13.18 -19.58 19.14
CA VAL A 68 12.40 -18.61 19.89
C VAL A 68 11.04 -19.26 19.85
N LYS A 69 10.72 -20.02 20.91
CA LYS A 69 9.40 -20.60 21.03
C LYS A 69 8.52 -19.38 20.92
N SER A 70 7.82 -19.29 19.82
CA SER A 70 6.78 -18.30 19.66
C SER A 70 6.02 -18.36 20.98
N GLU A 71 5.85 -17.24 21.66
CA GLU A 71 5.01 -17.18 22.86
C GLU A 71 3.57 -17.58 22.54
N TRP A 72 3.34 -17.85 21.26
CA TRP A 72 2.09 -18.30 20.71
C TRP A 72 1.80 -19.75 21.13
N ASP A 73 0.70 -19.88 21.82
CA ASP A 73 0.14 -21.15 22.26
C ASP A 73 -1.10 -21.45 21.40
N ALA A 74 -1.06 -22.55 20.63
CA ALA A 74 -2.14 -22.96 19.73
C ALA A 74 -3.49 -23.08 20.47
N GLU A 75 -3.49 -23.56 21.71
CA GLU A 75 -4.73 -23.71 22.49
C GLU A 75 -5.27 -22.35 22.96
N LYS A 76 -4.40 -21.41 23.34
CA LYS A 76 -4.81 -20.04 23.63
C LYS A 76 -5.34 -19.32 22.41
N ALA A 77 -4.71 -19.51 21.24
CA ALA A 77 -5.15 -18.91 19.99
C ALA A 77 -6.53 -19.41 19.58
N LYS A 78 -6.81 -20.69 19.72
CA LYS A 78 -8.15 -21.24 19.43
C LYS A 78 -9.26 -20.56 20.23
N ASN A 79 -8.96 -20.06 21.42
CA ASN A 79 -9.91 -19.39 22.30
C ASN A 79 -9.89 -17.87 22.19
N HIS A 80 -8.96 -17.30 21.41
CA HIS A 80 -8.90 -15.86 21.20
C HIS A 80 -10.09 -15.38 20.36
N TRP A 81 -10.73 -14.31 20.80
CA TRP A 81 -11.99 -13.84 20.19
C TRP A 81 -11.87 -13.54 18.69
N ALA A 82 -10.74 -13.03 18.23
CA ALA A 82 -10.54 -12.66 16.82
C ALA A 82 -10.45 -13.87 15.88
N TYR A 83 -10.15 -15.07 16.40
CA TYR A 83 -10.08 -16.30 15.60
C TYR A 83 -11.31 -17.19 15.77
N GLN A 84 -12.30 -16.73 16.51
CA GLN A 84 -13.58 -17.44 16.63
C GLN A 84 -14.46 -17.13 15.42
N PRO A 85 -15.31 -18.09 15.00
CA PRO A 85 -16.32 -17.80 14.00
C PRO A 85 -17.19 -16.61 14.42
N VAL A 86 -17.44 -15.68 13.48
CA VAL A 86 -18.29 -14.54 13.72
C VAL A 86 -19.70 -15.01 14.12
N ARG A 87 -20.18 -14.54 15.25
CA ARG A 87 -21.52 -14.84 15.78
C ARG A 87 -22.24 -13.53 16.05
N GLN A 88 -23.55 -13.53 15.86
CA GLN A 88 -24.36 -12.40 16.28
C GLN A 88 -24.38 -12.35 17.81
N PRO A 89 -23.91 -11.24 18.44
CA PRO A 89 -23.93 -11.11 19.88
C PRO A 89 -25.36 -10.97 20.40
N ALA A 90 -25.60 -11.44 21.63
CA ALA A 90 -26.85 -11.12 22.30
C ALA A 90 -26.91 -9.61 22.59
N VAL A 91 -28.02 -8.98 22.20
CA VAL A 91 -28.24 -7.55 22.47
C VAL A 91 -28.48 -7.36 23.95
N PRO A 92 -27.66 -6.58 24.67
CA PRO A 92 -27.84 -6.42 26.12
C PRO A 92 -29.07 -5.60 26.48
N ALA A 93 -29.64 -5.91 27.62
CA ALA A 93 -30.63 -5.01 28.24
C ALA A 93 -29.91 -3.78 28.81
N VAL A 94 -30.48 -2.61 28.62
CA VAL A 94 -29.95 -1.31 29.06
C VAL A 94 -30.99 -0.59 29.92
N LYS A 95 -30.54 0.26 30.82
CA LYS A 95 -31.43 1.02 31.73
C LYS A 95 -32.17 2.14 30.99
N ASP A 96 -31.44 2.88 30.13
CA ASP A 96 -31.98 3.97 29.32
C ASP A 96 -32.25 3.50 27.88
N GLY A 97 -33.26 2.66 27.72
CA GLY A 97 -33.65 2.17 26.41
C GLY A 97 -34.19 3.25 25.45
N ALA A 98 -34.57 4.42 25.97
CA ALA A 98 -35.08 5.52 25.14
C ALA A 98 -33.98 6.23 24.34
N TRP A 99 -32.71 6.21 24.82
CA TRP A 99 -31.59 6.75 24.12
C TRP A 99 -31.18 5.91 22.89
N SER A 100 -31.33 4.59 23.00
CA SER A 100 -30.90 3.65 21.98
C SER A 100 -31.83 3.61 20.78
N LYS A 101 -31.34 3.83 19.57
CA LYS A 101 -32.09 3.76 18.31
C LYS A 101 -31.94 2.41 17.60
N ASN A 102 -30.87 1.70 17.88
CA ASN A 102 -30.51 0.41 17.27
C ASN A 102 -29.72 -0.48 18.23
N ASP A 103 -29.38 -1.69 17.78
CA ASP A 103 -28.64 -2.67 18.61
C ASP A 103 -27.20 -2.25 18.91
N VAL A 104 -26.55 -1.50 18.00
CA VAL A 104 -25.21 -0.96 18.23
C VAL A 104 -25.23 0.05 19.37
N ASP A 105 -26.25 0.92 19.42
CA ASP A 105 -26.43 1.86 20.53
C ASP A 105 -26.59 1.14 21.86
N ARG A 106 -27.34 0.02 21.89
CA ARG A 106 -27.50 -0.78 23.10
C ARG A 106 -26.20 -1.40 23.59
N LEU A 107 -25.36 -1.90 22.66
CA LEU A 107 -24.05 -2.44 23.00
C LEU A 107 -23.13 -1.34 23.56
N VAL A 108 -23.14 -0.14 22.95
CA VAL A 108 -22.37 1.02 23.44
C VAL A 108 -22.90 1.48 24.80
N LEU A 109 -24.22 1.62 24.94
CA LEU A 109 -24.85 2.09 26.19
C LEU A 109 -24.59 1.12 27.35
N ALA A 110 -24.68 -0.19 27.12
CA ALA A 110 -24.35 -1.19 28.14
C ALA A 110 -22.91 -1.04 28.63
N GLY A 111 -21.96 -0.77 27.71
CA GLY A 111 -20.55 -0.49 28.06
C GLY A 111 -20.37 0.79 28.87
N LEU A 112 -21.14 1.85 28.57
CA LEU A 112 -21.15 3.09 29.32
C LEU A 112 -21.74 2.88 30.72
N GLU A 113 -22.90 2.22 30.83
CA GLU A 113 -23.58 1.94 32.09
C GLU A 113 -22.70 1.06 33.02
N ALA A 114 -21.99 0.07 32.47
CA ALA A 114 -21.08 -0.76 33.23
C ALA A 114 -19.94 0.04 33.88
N LYS A 115 -19.60 1.20 33.32
CA LYS A 115 -18.58 2.13 33.84
C LYS A 115 -19.18 3.31 34.62
N GLY A 116 -20.48 3.32 34.84
CA GLY A 116 -21.18 4.43 35.50
C GLY A 116 -21.23 5.73 34.68
N LEU A 117 -21.00 5.62 33.35
CA LEU A 117 -21.04 6.77 32.45
C LEU A 117 -22.41 6.90 31.79
N LYS A 118 -22.72 8.09 31.33
CA LYS A 118 -23.93 8.40 30.55
C LYS A 118 -23.55 8.98 29.21
N PRO A 119 -24.39 8.79 28.16
CA PRO A 119 -24.22 9.51 26.92
C PRO A 119 -24.33 11.03 27.16
N VAL A 120 -23.59 11.77 26.31
CA VAL A 120 -23.79 13.25 26.26
C VAL A 120 -25.03 13.58 25.43
N GLY A 121 -25.56 14.81 25.58
CA GLY A 121 -26.66 15.29 24.75
C GLY A 121 -26.35 15.32 23.27
N ASP A 122 -27.41 15.34 22.46
CA ASP A 122 -27.29 15.40 21.00
C ASP A 122 -26.55 16.67 20.53
N ALA A 123 -25.83 16.56 19.42
CA ALA A 123 -25.19 17.69 18.80
C ALA A 123 -26.22 18.68 18.23
N GLN A 124 -25.87 19.97 18.21
CA GLN A 124 -26.68 20.98 17.51
C GLN A 124 -26.75 20.62 16.00
N PRO A 125 -27.88 20.96 15.34
CA PRO A 125 -28.12 20.60 13.95
C PRO A 125 -26.96 20.97 13.00
N GLU A 126 -26.35 22.15 13.16
CA GLU A 126 -25.24 22.63 12.36
C GLU A 126 -24.00 21.74 12.55
N ALA A 127 -23.70 21.37 13.79
CA ALA A 127 -22.58 20.51 14.11
C ALA A 127 -22.80 19.09 13.59
N LEU A 128 -24.04 18.58 13.68
CA LEU A 128 -24.41 17.27 13.17
C LEU A 128 -24.27 17.20 11.66
N LEU A 129 -24.87 18.17 10.93
CA LEU A 129 -24.75 18.25 9.47
C LEU A 129 -23.29 18.35 9.02
N ARG A 130 -22.52 19.24 9.67
CA ARG A 130 -21.10 19.39 9.36
C ARG A 130 -20.34 18.08 9.53
N ARG A 131 -20.54 17.36 10.62
CA ARG A 131 -19.88 16.08 10.89
C ARG A 131 -20.20 15.05 9.81
N VAL A 132 -21.48 14.83 9.52
CA VAL A 132 -21.89 13.81 8.55
C VAL A 132 -21.41 14.14 7.14
N CYS A 133 -21.36 15.40 6.74
CA CYS A 133 -20.79 15.82 5.45
C CYS A 133 -19.30 15.49 5.36
N PHE A 134 -18.51 15.82 6.38
CA PHE A 134 -17.07 15.47 6.41
C PHE A 134 -16.84 13.96 6.49
N ASP A 135 -17.63 13.24 7.25
CA ASP A 135 -17.50 11.79 7.39
C ASP A 135 -17.79 11.07 6.06
N LEU A 136 -18.86 11.42 5.39
CA LEU A 136 -19.32 10.73 4.19
C LEU A 136 -18.67 11.24 2.90
N THR A 137 -18.40 12.53 2.79
CA THR A 137 -17.89 13.12 1.53
C THR A 137 -16.55 13.84 1.65
N GLY A 138 -16.07 14.08 2.86
CA GLY A 138 -14.84 14.83 3.12
C GLY A 138 -14.98 16.34 2.87
N LEU A 139 -16.17 16.84 2.59
CA LEU A 139 -16.44 18.23 2.24
C LEU A 139 -17.39 18.87 3.26
N PRO A 140 -17.30 20.19 3.48
CA PRO A 140 -18.29 20.90 4.28
C PRO A 140 -19.65 20.93 3.57
N PRO A 141 -20.76 21.09 4.32
CA PRO A 141 -22.05 21.39 3.70
C PRO A 141 -22.03 22.76 3.00
N THR A 142 -22.82 22.92 1.95
CA THR A 142 -23.06 24.24 1.38
C THR A 142 -23.93 25.10 2.30
N LEU A 143 -23.97 26.42 2.07
CA LEU A 143 -24.84 27.31 2.86
C LEU A 143 -26.31 26.92 2.69
N GLU A 144 -26.74 26.59 1.49
CA GLU A 144 -28.13 26.17 1.20
C GLU A 144 -28.48 24.85 1.92
N GLN A 145 -27.53 23.91 1.99
CA GLN A 145 -27.71 22.67 2.76
C GLN A 145 -27.82 22.93 4.25
N MET A 146 -27.01 23.87 4.78
CA MET A 146 -27.01 24.24 6.18
C MET A 146 -28.34 24.91 6.56
N ASP A 147 -28.73 25.95 5.84
CA ASP A 147 -29.96 26.69 6.09
C ASP A 147 -31.21 25.80 5.96
N GLY A 148 -31.21 24.97 4.89
CA GLY A 148 -32.31 24.05 4.65
C GLY A 148 -32.45 22.96 5.74
N PHE A 149 -31.32 22.44 6.26
CA PHE A 149 -31.33 21.43 7.31
C PHE A 149 -31.75 22.01 8.67
N VAL A 150 -31.22 23.19 9.03
CA VAL A 150 -31.56 23.84 10.31
C VAL A 150 -33.02 24.28 10.36
N ALA A 151 -33.57 24.72 9.24
CA ALA A 151 -35.00 25.12 9.14
C ALA A 151 -35.95 23.91 9.02
N ASN A 152 -35.44 22.72 8.77
CA ASN A 152 -36.25 21.53 8.52
C ASN A 152 -36.58 20.78 9.83
N HIS A 153 -37.85 20.77 10.22
CA HIS A 153 -38.33 20.05 11.41
C HIS A 153 -38.86 18.63 11.11
N ASP A 154 -38.65 18.11 9.89
CA ASP A 154 -38.99 16.74 9.55
C ASP A 154 -38.18 15.76 10.39
N PRO A 155 -38.78 14.82 11.13
CA PRO A 155 -38.05 13.80 11.89
C PRO A 155 -37.07 12.96 11.03
N GLN A 156 -37.32 12.85 9.72
CA GLN A 156 -36.48 12.14 8.76
C GLN A 156 -35.44 13.04 8.03
N ALA A 157 -35.35 14.32 8.42
CA ALA A 157 -34.46 15.26 7.74
C ALA A 157 -32.98 14.77 7.69
N PHE A 158 -32.50 14.25 8.82
CA PHE A 158 -31.13 13.73 8.91
C PHE A 158 -30.93 12.49 8.04
N GLU A 159 -31.85 11.55 8.03
CA GLU A 159 -31.82 10.34 7.22
C GLU A 159 -31.79 10.66 5.72
N LYS A 160 -32.61 11.63 5.29
CA LYS A 160 -32.61 12.13 3.90
C LYS A 160 -31.28 12.75 3.49
N VAL A 161 -30.64 13.47 4.41
CA VAL A 161 -29.29 14.03 4.18
C VAL A 161 -28.25 12.90 4.03
N VAL A 162 -28.26 11.93 4.93
CA VAL A 162 -27.35 10.76 4.87
C VAL A 162 -27.50 10.04 3.53
N ASP A 163 -28.74 9.75 3.14
CA ASP A 163 -29.04 9.10 1.85
C ASP A 163 -28.55 9.90 0.65
N ALA A 164 -28.68 11.22 0.69
CA ALA A 164 -28.19 12.09 -0.40
C ALA A 164 -26.66 12.09 -0.47
N LEU A 165 -25.99 12.10 0.68
CA LEU A 165 -24.53 12.06 0.75
C LEU A 165 -23.97 10.70 0.29
N LEU A 166 -24.61 9.59 0.67
CA LEU A 166 -24.24 8.24 0.23
C LEU A 166 -24.40 8.05 -1.29
N ARG A 167 -25.38 8.72 -1.90
CA ARG A 167 -25.55 8.73 -3.37
C ARG A 167 -24.60 9.68 -4.10
N SER A 168 -23.90 10.53 -3.39
CA SER A 168 -22.94 11.46 -3.99
C SER A 168 -21.70 10.71 -4.49
N PRO A 169 -21.18 11.03 -5.68
CA PRO A 169 -19.92 10.46 -6.15
C PRO A 169 -18.73 10.78 -5.21
N ARG A 170 -18.87 11.82 -4.38
CA ARG A 170 -17.88 12.20 -3.37
C ARG A 170 -17.73 11.18 -2.26
N PHE A 171 -18.77 10.36 -2.02
CA PHE A 171 -18.70 9.26 -1.06
C PHE A 171 -17.58 8.27 -1.44
N GLY A 172 -17.55 7.81 -2.69
CA GLY A 172 -16.49 6.91 -3.16
C GLY A 172 -15.11 7.55 -3.16
N GLU A 173 -15.00 8.84 -3.50
CA GLU A 173 -13.72 9.58 -3.42
C GLU A 173 -13.22 9.65 -1.97
N ARG A 174 -14.09 9.89 -1.01
CA ARG A 174 -13.75 9.96 0.42
C ARG A 174 -13.38 8.60 0.99
N TRP A 175 -14.22 7.61 0.78
CA TRP A 175 -14.06 6.28 1.40
C TRP A 175 -13.09 5.40 0.64
N GLY A 176 -13.02 5.53 -0.67
CA GLY A 176 -12.00 4.86 -1.50
C GLY A 176 -10.57 5.19 -1.06
N ARG A 177 -10.34 6.40 -0.50
CA ARG A 177 -9.06 6.80 0.06
C ARG A 177 -8.54 5.83 1.12
N HIS A 178 -9.43 5.37 2.02
CA HIS A 178 -9.04 4.44 3.08
C HIS A 178 -8.55 3.11 2.53
N TRP A 179 -9.20 2.62 1.47
CA TRP A 179 -8.74 1.41 0.78
C TRP A 179 -7.45 1.64 0.00
N LEU A 180 -7.32 2.78 -0.66
CA LEU A 180 -6.10 3.12 -1.40
C LEU A 180 -4.88 3.22 -0.48
N ASP A 181 -5.04 3.69 0.76
CA ASP A 181 -3.98 3.70 1.76
C ASP A 181 -3.56 2.26 2.14
N VAL A 182 -4.51 1.35 2.33
CA VAL A 182 -4.24 -0.08 2.57
C VAL A 182 -3.57 -0.75 1.36
N ALA A 183 -4.01 -0.42 0.15
CA ALA A 183 -3.41 -0.89 -1.09
C ALA A 183 -2.03 -0.28 -1.38
N ARG A 184 -1.55 0.64 -0.55
CA ARG A 184 -0.28 1.38 -0.75
C ARG A 184 -0.25 2.08 -2.11
N TYR A 185 -1.41 2.62 -2.52
CA TYR A 185 -1.58 3.24 -3.82
C TYR A 185 -0.62 4.40 -4.03
N ALA A 186 0.13 4.33 -5.12
CA ALA A 186 0.90 5.43 -5.65
C ALA A 186 0.91 5.37 -7.18
N GLU A 187 1.11 6.51 -7.82
CA GLU A 187 1.28 6.58 -9.28
C GLU A 187 2.75 6.42 -9.70
N SER A 188 3.57 5.87 -8.79
CA SER A 188 4.99 5.56 -9.01
C SER A 188 5.45 4.40 -8.15
N THR A 189 6.58 3.79 -8.53
CA THR A 189 7.11 2.57 -7.90
C THR A 189 7.82 2.80 -6.57
N GLY A 190 8.20 4.04 -6.23
CA GLY A 190 9.01 4.31 -5.04
C GLY A 190 10.35 3.59 -5.01
N LYS A 191 10.90 3.35 -3.83
CA LYS A 191 12.18 2.67 -3.55
C LYS A 191 13.37 3.30 -4.29
N ASP A 192 14.25 2.45 -4.84
CA ASP A 192 15.54 2.81 -5.44
C ASP A 192 15.41 3.57 -6.76
N VAL A 193 14.39 3.28 -7.55
CA VAL A 193 14.06 3.97 -8.80
C VAL A 193 12.59 4.34 -8.78
N ASN A 194 12.32 5.63 -8.80
CA ASN A 194 10.96 6.14 -8.79
C ASN A 194 10.40 6.26 -10.21
N CYS A 195 9.95 5.16 -10.78
CA CYS A 195 9.32 5.11 -12.10
C CYS A 195 7.82 5.36 -11.99
N LEU A 196 7.27 6.11 -12.94
CA LEU A 196 5.84 6.34 -13.03
C LEU A 196 5.08 5.05 -13.42
N LEU A 197 3.91 4.86 -12.81
CA LEU A 197 2.93 3.86 -13.14
C LEU A 197 1.76 4.51 -13.90
N PRO A 198 1.83 4.58 -15.23
CA PRO A 198 0.98 5.46 -16.04
C PRO A 198 -0.52 5.13 -16.01
N HIS A 199 -0.87 3.95 -15.58
CA HIS A 199 -2.25 3.49 -15.56
C HIS A 199 -2.76 3.16 -14.14
N ALA A 200 -1.99 3.51 -13.10
CA ALA A 200 -2.40 3.31 -11.71
C ALA A 200 -3.75 3.97 -11.38
N TRP A 201 -4.04 5.14 -11.99
CA TRP A 201 -5.31 5.84 -11.85
C TRP A 201 -6.54 4.97 -12.16
N ARG A 202 -6.41 3.94 -13.03
CA ARG A 202 -7.52 3.02 -13.32
C ARG A 202 -7.92 2.21 -12.10
N TYR A 203 -6.92 1.77 -11.32
CA TYR A 203 -7.19 1.08 -10.07
C TYR A 203 -7.84 1.99 -9.03
N ARG A 204 -7.37 3.24 -8.90
CA ARG A 204 -8.01 4.25 -8.04
C ARG A 204 -9.49 4.43 -8.43
N ASP A 205 -9.75 4.62 -9.71
CA ASP A 205 -11.11 4.85 -10.21
C ASP A 205 -11.99 3.61 -10.02
N TYR A 206 -11.44 2.40 -10.19
CA TYR A 206 -12.12 1.15 -9.84
C TYR A 206 -12.53 1.11 -8.37
N VAL A 207 -11.63 1.49 -7.46
CA VAL A 207 -11.93 1.54 -6.02
C VAL A 207 -13.04 2.55 -5.74
N ILE A 208 -12.93 3.78 -6.23
CA ILE A 208 -13.94 4.82 -6.07
C ILE A 208 -15.30 4.35 -6.58
N GLU A 209 -15.34 3.77 -7.78
CA GLU A 209 -16.57 3.27 -8.39
C GLU A 209 -17.17 2.11 -7.57
N SER A 210 -16.34 1.24 -6.99
CA SER A 210 -16.79 0.13 -6.15
C SER A 210 -17.51 0.62 -4.90
N PHE A 211 -17.01 1.66 -4.23
CA PHE A 211 -17.68 2.29 -3.10
C PHE A 211 -18.98 2.98 -3.53
N ASN A 212 -18.97 3.73 -4.62
CA ASN A 212 -20.17 4.41 -5.12
C ASN A 212 -21.29 3.45 -5.58
N LYS A 213 -20.94 2.24 -5.97
CA LYS A 213 -21.87 1.18 -6.38
C LYS A 213 -22.27 0.26 -5.23
N ASP A 214 -21.78 0.51 -4.03
CA ASP A 214 -21.98 -0.36 -2.87
C ASP A 214 -21.66 -1.84 -3.21
N LYS A 215 -20.49 -2.05 -3.88
CA LYS A 215 -20.07 -3.39 -4.29
C LYS A 215 -19.92 -4.28 -3.05
N PRO A 216 -20.52 -5.49 -3.03
CA PRO A 216 -20.35 -6.43 -1.92
C PRO A 216 -18.89 -6.68 -1.60
N TYR A 217 -18.52 -6.55 -0.33
CA TYR A 217 -17.11 -6.62 0.11
C TYR A 217 -16.41 -7.92 -0.29
N ASN A 218 -17.11 -9.04 -0.22
CA ASN A 218 -16.59 -10.34 -0.66
C ASN A 218 -16.28 -10.40 -2.17
N GLU A 219 -17.07 -9.72 -3.00
CA GLU A 219 -16.78 -9.59 -4.44
C GLU A 219 -15.60 -8.66 -4.67
N PHE A 220 -15.61 -7.52 -4.00
CA PHE A 220 -14.52 -6.55 -4.06
C PHE A 220 -13.16 -7.17 -3.74
N ILE A 221 -13.04 -7.97 -2.69
CA ILE A 221 -11.80 -8.67 -2.33
C ILE A 221 -11.42 -9.73 -3.36
N ARG A 222 -12.37 -10.55 -3.82
CA ARG A 222 -12.09 -11.59 -4.82
C ARG A 222 -11.59 -11.00 -6.13
N GLU A 223 -12.17 -9.90 -6.58
CA GLU A 223 -11.74 -9.22 -7.79
C GLU A 223 -10.31 -8.69 -7.68
N GLN A 224 -9.90 -8.21 -6.52
CA GLN A 224 -8.55 -7.69 -6.32
C GLN A 224 -7.47 -8.77 -6.21
N ILE A 225 -7.83 -9.97 -5.77
CA ILE A 225 -6.88 -11.08 -5.63
C ILE A 225 -6.82 -11.92 -6.90
N ALA A 226 -7.95 -12.16 -7.57
CA ALA A 226 -8.07 -13.11 -8.67
C ALA A 226 -9.10 -12.66 -9.73
N GLY A 227 -9.29 -11.38 -9.94
CA GLY A 227 -10.27 -10.83 -10.85
C GLY A 227 -10.06 -11.25 -12.30
N ASP A 228 -8.80 -11.42 -12.72
CA ASP A 228 -8.41 -11.91 -14.03
C ASP A 228 -8.88 -13.36 -14.28
N LEU A 229 -9.02 -14.17 -13.24
CA LEU A 229 -9.49 -15.56 -13.31
C LEU A 229 -11.02 -15.71 -13.16
N MET A 230 -11.70 -14.66 -12.72
CA MET A 230 -13.15 -14.71 -12.49
C MET A 230 -13.93 -14.67 -13.82
N PRO A 231 -15.10 -15.35 -13.90
CA PRO A 231 -15.99 -15.19 -15.05
C PRO A 231 -16.44 -13.74 -15.18
N ALA A 232 -16.58 -13.26 -16.41
CA ALA A 232 -17.04 -11.92 -16.71
C ALA A 232 -18.33 -11.96 -17.54
N LYS A 233 -19.23 -10.99 -17.26
CA LYS A 233 -20.51 -10.86 -17.96
C LYS A 233 -20.36 -10.30 -19.37
N ASP A 234 -19.42 -9.37 -19.52
CA ASP A 234 -19.09 -8.67 -20.75
C ASP A 234 -17.65 -8.15 -20.71
N SER A 235 -17.23 -7.48 -21.77
CA SER A 235 -15.88 -6.92 -21.90
C SER A 235 -15.58 -5.83 -20.88
N ARG A 236 -16.59 -5.06 -20.45
CA ARG A 236 -16.43 -4.02 -19.42
C ARG A 236 -16.21 -4.62 -18.05
N ASP A 237 -16.99 -5.66 -17.70
CA ASP A 237 -16.82 -6.40 -16.45
C ASP A 237 -15.46 -7.12 -16.44
N ARG A 238 -15.04 -7.70 -17.56
CA ARG A 238 -13.70 -8.28 -17.74
C ARG A 238 -12.61 -7.25 -17.47
N ALA A 239 -12.71 -6.06 -18.06
CA ALA A 239 -11.75 -4.98 -17.87
C ALA A 239 -11.73 -4.51 -16.40
N SER A 240 -12.89 -4.37 -15.77
CA SER A 240 -13.01 -3.97 -14.36
C SER A 240 -12.29 -4.95 -13.44
N LYS A 241 -12.49 -6.25 -13.65
CA LYS A 241 -11.87 -7.33 -12.88
C LYS A 241 -10.34 -7.42 -13.11
N GLN A 242 -9.88 -7.19 -14.33
CA GLN A 242 -8.46 -7.09 -14.63
C GLN A 242 -7.82 -5.86 -13.95
N ILE A 243 -8.50 -4.70 -13.95
CA ILE A 243 -8.03 -3.49 -13.26
C ILE A 243 -7.96 -3.72 -11.75
N ALA A 244 -8.90 -4.47 -11.17
CA ALA A 244 -8.95 -4.77 -9.75
C ALA A 244 -7.66 -5.48 -9.27
N THR A 245 -7.07 -6.36 -10.08
CA THR A 245 -5.80 -7.06 -9.73
C THR A 245 -4.60 -6.10 -9.61
N GLY A 246 -4.77 -4.85 -9.99
CA GLY A 246 -3.80 -3.78 -9.72
C GLY A 246 -3.46 -3.65 -8.23
N PHE A 247 -4.31 -4.09 -7.33
CA PHE A 247 -4.03 -4.21 -5.89
C PHE A 247 -2.70 -4.91 -5.59
N LEU A 248 -2.42 -6.00 -6.31
CA LEU A 248 -1.20 -6.80 -6.16
C LEU A 248 0.00 -6.27 -6.98
N ALA A 249 -0.27 -5.43 -7.97
CA ALA A 249 0.75 -4.87 -8.86
C ALA A 249 1.21 -3.47 -8.44
N ILE A 250 0.37 -2.72 -7.75
CA ILE A 250 0.69 -1.40 -7.21
C ILE A 250 1.40 -1.57 -5.88
N GLY A 251 2.53 -0.92 -5.73
CA GLY A 251 3.34 -0.99 -4.51
C GLY A 251 4.78 -0.67 -4.81
N PRO A 252 5.64 -0.68 -3.79
CA PRO A 252 7.04 -0.36 -3.98
C PRO A 252 7.79 -1.51 -4.66
N HIS A 253 8.54 -1.21 -5.74
CA HIS A 253 9.34 -2.16 -6.49
C HIS A 253 10.82 -1.77 -6.48
N SER A 254 11.73 -2.70 -6.15
CA SER A 254 13.18 -2.53 -6.28
C SER A 254 13.63 -2.81 -7.72
N LEU A 255 13.38 -1.86 -8.62
CA LEU A 255 13.55 -2.05 -10.07
C LEU A 255 15.01 -2.26 -10.49
N ASN A 256 15.99 -1.88 -9.66
CA ASN A 256 17.41 -2.09 -9.90
C ASN A 256 17.96 -3.34 -9.20
N GLU A 257 17.13 -4.16 -8.56
CA GLU A 257 17.59 -5.42 -7.99
C GLU A 257 18.21 -6.32 -9.09
N ARG A 258 19.46 -6.69 -8.91
CA ARG A 258 20.23 -7.45 -9.92
C ARG A 258 19.87 -8.93 -9.93
N SER A 259 19.52 -9.49 -8.80
CA SER A 259 19.11 -10.89 -8.68
C SER A 259 17.63 -11.07 -9.07
N PRO A 260 17.31 -11.76 -10.18
CA PRO A 260 15.91 -12.04 -10.53
C PRO A 260 15.17 -12.82 -9.44
N LYS A 261 15.88 -13.73 -8.77
CA LYS A 261 15.32 -14.53 -7.67
C LYS A 261 14.96 -13.65 -6.48
N GLN A 262 15.86 -12.75 -6.07
CA GLN A 262 15.61 -11.83 -4.96
C GLN A 262 14.46 -10.89 -5.29
N TYR A 263 14.43 -10.34 -6.49
CA TYR A 263 13.34 -9.48 -6.95
C TYR A 263 11.97 -10.18 -6.88
N ALA A 264 11.89 -11.43 -7.34
CA ALA A 264 10.65 -12.20 -7.27
C ALA A 264 10.21 -12.47 -5.81
N LEU A 265 11.16 -12.81 -4.93
CA LEU A 265 10.89 -13.01 -3.51
C LEU A 265 10.43 -11.74 -2.81
N ASP A 266 11.03 -10.59 -3.14
CA ASP A 266 10.65 -9.31 -2.55
C ASP A 266 9.29 -8.83 -3.07
N THR A 267 8.97 -9.10 -4.35
CA THR A 267 7.64 -8.83 -4.91
C THR A 267 6.57 -9.68 -4.24
N ALA A 268 6.82 -10.98 -4.05
CA ALA A 268 5.90 -11.87 -3.36
C ALA A 268 5.71 -11.46 -1.89
N ASP A 269 6.77 -11.03 -1.21
CA ASP A 269 6.72 -10.53 0.17
C ASP A 269 5.81 -9.30 0.29
N GLU A 270 5.96 -8.33 -0.61
CA GLU A 270 5.11 -7.15 -0.68
C GLU A 270 3.63 -7.50 -0.94
N GLN A 271 3.37 -8.49 -1.79
CA GLN A 271 2.02 -8.95 -2.09
C GLN A 271 1.38 -9.67 -0.88
N ILE A 272 2.15 -10.50 -0.19
CA ILE A 272 1.73 -11.17 1.04
C ILE A 272 1.41 -10.12 2.12
N ASP A 273 2.31 -9.16 2.31
CA ASP A 273 2.15 -8.12 3.32
C ASP A 273 0.88 -7.29 3.06
N ALA A 274 0.70 -6.79 1.83
CA ALA A 274 -0.50 -6.04 1.46
C ALA A 274 -1.78 -6.84 1.62
N MET A 275 -1.80 -8.07 1.10
CA MET A 275 -2.99 -8.91 1.13
C MET A 275 -3.34 -9.33 2.55
N SER A 276 -2.36 -9.75 3.35
CA SER A 276 -2.63 -10.22 4.71
C SER A 276 -3.09 -9.10 5.63
N GLN A 277 -2.51 -7.91 5.54
CA GLN A 277 -2.97 -6.75 6.31
C GLN A 277 -4.36 -6.28 5.86
N ALA A 278 -4.61 -6.22 4.55
CA ALA A 278 -5.87 -5.75 4.01
C ALA A 278 -7.05 -6.69 4.31
N VAL A 279 -6.84 -8.00 4.23
CA VAL A 279 -7.92 -9.01 4.26
C VAL A 279 -8.01 -9.71 5.60
N LEU A 280 -6.85 -10.01 6.22
CA LEU A 280 -6.78 -10.77 7.47
C LEU A 280 -6.52 -9.90 8.68
N GLY A 281 -6.03 -8.67 8.50
CA GLY A 281 -5.58 -7.81 9.60
C GLY A 281 -4.33 -8.36 10.31
N LEU A 282 -3.53 -9.17 9.61
CA LEU A 282 -2.34 -9.84 10.14
C LEU A 282 -1.08 -9.39 9.41
N THR A 283 0.05 -9.35 10.12
CA THR A 283 1.37 -9.02 9.55
C THR A 283 2.14 -10.28 9.16
N VAL A 284 1.58 -11.06 8.22
CA VAL A 284 2.14 -12.37 7.81
C VAL A 284 3.58 -12.29 7.32
N ALA A 285 4.00 -11.16 6.74
CA ALA A 285 5.38 -10.93 6.30
C ALA A 285 6.41 -11.09 7.44
N CYS A 286 6.03 -10.86 8.69
CA CYS A 286 6.89 -11.11 9.86
C CYS A 286 7.33 -12.59 9.97
N ALA A 287 6.53 -13.51 9.42
CA ALA A 287 6.82 -14.95 9.44
C ALA A 287 7.81 -15.39 8.34
N ARG A 288 8.34 -14.48 7.53
CA ARG A 288 9.36 -14.78 6.51
C ARG A 288 10.62 -15.41 7.09
N CYS A 289 11.05 -14.99 8.28
CA CYS A 289 12.31 -15.42 8.91
C CYS A 289 12.13 -16.46 10.01
N HIS A 290 11.02 -16.43 10.74
CA HIS A 290 10.69 -17.29 11.86
C HIS A 290 9.18 -17.28 12.10
N ASP A 291 8.64 -18.19 12.90
CA ASP A 291 7.23 -18.15 13.27
C ASP A 291 6.84 -16.80 13.86
N HIS A 292 5.66 -16.30 13.51
CA HIS A 292 5.19 -15.00 13.98
C HIS A 292 5.19 -14.95 15.52
N LYS A 293 5.64 -13.83 16.09
CA LYS A 293 5.86 -13.73 17.55
C LYS A 293 4.55 -13.82 18.34
N PHE A 294 3.48 -13.23 17.85
CA PHE A 294 2.22 -13.06 18.58
C PHE A 294 1.04 -13.79 17.94
N ASP A 295 1.02 -13.90 16.62
CA ASP A 295 -0.10 -14.45 15.86
C ASP A 295 0.14 -15.91 15.44
N PRO A 296 -0.92 -16.70 15.21
CA PRO A 296 -0.83 -18.10 14.83
C PRO A 296 -0.39 -18.32 13.38
N VAL A 297 0.69 -17.69 13.00
CA VAL A 297 1.25 -17.75 11.64
C VAL A 297 2.65 -18.33 11.72
N THR A 298 2.82 -19.50 11.13
CA THR A 298 4.12 -20.16 11.07
C THR A 298 4.93 -19.68 9.88
N GLN A 299 6.24 -19.88 9.91
CA GLN A 299 7.10 -19.66 8.75
C GLN A 299 6.64 -20.53 7.56
N SER A 300 6.14 -21.73 7.81
CA SER A 300 5.58 -22.60 6.78
C SER A 300 4.37 -21.98 6.09
N ASP A 301 3.48 -21.30 6.84
CA ASP A 301 2.32 -20.59 6.26
C ASP A 301 2.75 -19.45 5.36
N TYR A 302 3.79 -18.69 5.77
CA TYR A 302 4.36 -17.65 4.92
C TYR A 302 4.84 -18.23 3.58
N TYR A 303 5.61 -19.31 3.59
CA TYR A 303 6.13 -19.89 2.36
C TYR A 303 5.06 -20.60 1.52
N ALA A 304 4.00 -21.10 2.15
CA ALA A 304 2.82 -21.59 1.42
C ALA A 304 2.14 -20.46 0.63
N LEU A 305 1.94 -19.27 1.23
CA LEU A 305 1.44 -18.09 0.54
C LEU A 305 2.43 -17.59 -0.53
N ALA A 306 3.73 -17.56 -0.23
CA ALA A 306 4.75 -17.17 -1.20
C ALA A 306 4.73 -18.05 -2.45
N GLY A 307 4.45 -19.36 -2.31
CA GLY A 307 4.28 -20.26 -3.43
C GLY A 307 3.14 -19.86 -4.37
N ILE A 308 2.05 -19.30 -3.86
CA ILE A 308 0.94 -18.77 -4.66
C ILE A 308 1.42 -17.58 -5.50
N PHE A 309 2.00 -16.56 -4.85
CA PHE A 309 2.42 -15.34 -5.54
C PHE A 309 3.62 -15.55 -6.48
N LEU A 310 4.53 -16.45 -6.14
CA LEU A 310 5.65 -16.83 -7.04
C LEU A 310 5.19 -17.63 -8.28
N SER A 311 3.96 -18.15 -8.27
CA SER A 311 3.35 -18.83 -9.42
C SER A 311 2.58 -17.87 -10.33
N THR A 312 2.57 -16.57 -10.02
CA THR A 312 1.91 -15.53 -10.82
C THR A 312 2.93 -14.59 -11.46
N GLU A 313 2.53 -13.97 -12.56
CA GLU A 313 3.31 -12.92 -13.20
C GLU A 313 2.70 -11.55 -12.86
N THR A 314 3.53 -10.64 -12.32
CA THR A 314 3.08 -9.29 -11.97
C THR A 314 3.46 -8.32 -13.07
N LEU A 315 2.46 -7.68 -13.69
CA LEU A 315 2.63 -6.73 -14.78
C LEU A 315 2.24 -5.32 -14.31
N TYR A 316 3.22 -4.45 -14.12
CA TYR A 316 3.06 -3.11 -13.54
C TYR A 316 3.36 -1.96 -14.51
N GLY A 317 3.81 -2.26 -15.73
CA GLY A 317 3.83 -1.29 -16.82
C GLY A 317 4.95 -0.24 -16.78
N THR A 318 6.16 -0.59 -16.38
CA THR A 318 7.32 0.29 -16.50
C THR A 318 8.10 0.05 -17.79
N SER A 319 8.61 1.11 -18.41
CA SER A 319 9.51 1.00 -19.56
C SER A 319 10.95 0.78 -19.14
N PRO A 320 11.75 0.09 -19.95
CA PRO A 320 13.19 0.05 -19.75
C PRO A 320 13.78 1.45 -19.92
N ASN A 321 14.55 1.90 -18.95
CA ASN A 321 15.38 3.09 -18.99
C ASN A 321 16.78 2.76 -18.48
N PHE A 322 17.65 3.75 -18.33
CA PHE A 322 19.04 3.54 -17.91
C PHE A 322 19.26 2.65 -16.69
N GLN A 323 18.37 2.73 -15.73
CA GLN A 323 18.52 2.10 -14.42
C GLN A 323 17.45 1.07 -14.12
N ASN A 324 16.40 1.01 -14.94
CA ASN A 324 15.31 0.07 -14.71
C ASN A 324 15.66 -1.31 -15.30
N LEU A 325 16.20 -2.19 -14.48
CA LEU A 325 16.54 -3.57 -14.86
C LEU A 325 15.30 -4.50 -14.90
N LYS A 326 14.16 -4.04 -14.38
CA LYS A 326 12.93 -4.82 -14.23
C LYS A 326 11.75 -4.15 -14.95
N ALA A 327 11.95 -3.86 -16.23
CA ALA A 327 10.85 -3.40 -17.08
C ALA A 327 9.73 -4.46 -17.14
N SER A 328 8.48 -4.00 -17.14
CA SER A 328 7.33 -4.90 -17.20
C SER A 328 6.28 -4.34 -18.17
N PRO A 329 5.69 -5.16 -19.05
CA PRO A 329 4.58 -4.74 -19.89
C PRO A 329 3.33 -4.45 -19.06
N LEU A 330 2.30 -3.94 -19.73
CA LEU A 330 0.93 -3.84 -19.20
C LEU A 330 0.08 -4.96 -19.75
N ILE A 331 -0.96 -5.32 -19.02
CA ILE A 331 -2.06 -6.13 -19.55
C ILE A 331 -2.91 -5.26 -20.48
N GLU A 332 -3.22 -5.76 -21.66
CA GLU A 332 -4.17 -5.10 -22.56
C GLU A 332 -5.61 -5.36 -22.10
N LEU A 333 -6.38 -4.30 -21.95
CA LEU A 333 -7.81 -4.41 -21.70
C LEU A 333 -8.56 -4.75 -22.99
N PRO A 334 -9.72 -5.42 -22.91
CA PRO A 334 -10.57 -5.67 -24.06
C PRO A 334 -10.84 -4.39 -24.86
N THR A 335 -10.78 -4.46 -26.19
CA THR A 335 -10.89 -3.28 -27.06
C THR A 335 -12.27 -2.62 -27.04
N ASP A 336 -13.30 -3.40 -26.77
CA ASP A 336 -14.71 -3.05 -26.73
C ASP A 336 -15.26 -2.80 -25.31
N CYS A 337 -14.38 -2.67 -24.32
CA CYS A 337 -14.78 -2.48 -22.91
C CYS A 337 -15.42 -1.11 -22.61
N GLY A 338 -15.44 -0.18 -23.56
CA GLY A 338 -16.03 1.15 -23.39
C GLY A 338 -15.31 2.06 -22.37
N LEU A 339 -14.18 1.63 -21.84
CA LEU A 339 -13.35 2.45 -20.97
C LEU A 339 -12.46 3.36 -21.81
N SER A 340 -12.41 4.63 -21.45
CA SER A 340 -11.49 5.56 -22.11
C SER A 340 -10.05 5.04 -22.02
N ARG A 341 -9.39 4.97 -23.15
CA ARG A 341 -7.96 4.62 -23.21
C ARG A 341 -7.08 5.80 -22.83
N MET A 342 -7.64 7.00 -22.80
CA MET A 342 -6.95 8.24 -22.44
C MET A 342 -7.62 8.92 -21.24
N PRO A 343 -6.83 9.42 -20.29
CA PRO A 343 -7.38 10.04 -19.07
C PRO A 343 -8.12 11.35 -19.33
N LEU A 344 -7.80 12.11 -20.38
CA LEU A 344 -8.48 13.37 -20.73
C LEU A 344 -8.21 13.74 -22.19
N MET A 345 -9.26 13.91 -22.96
CA MET A 345 -9.20 14.71 -24.18
C MET A 345 -9.17 16.18 -23.74
N LEU A 346 -8.01 16.80 -23.82
CA LEU A 346 -7.90 18.23 -23.59
C LEU A 346 -8.64 18.96 -24.71
N THR A 347 -9.57 19.84 -24.34
CA THR A 347 -10.13 20.76 -25.33
C THR A 347 -9.02 21.64 -25.91
N PRO A 348 -9.16 22.14 -27.17
CA PRO A 348 -8.17 23.02 -27.77
C PRO A 348 -7.81 24.22 -26.86
N GLU A 349 -8.81 24.78 -26.17
CA GLU A 349 -8.67 25.91 -25.26
C GLU A 349 -7.80 25.53 -24.03
N ARG A 350 -8.11 24.39 -23.41
CA ARG A 350 -7.35 23.89 -22.24
C ARG A 350 -5.92 23.51 -22.61
N ARG A 351 -5.74 22.97 -23.81
CA ARG A 351 -4.42 22.70 -24.38
C ARG A 351 -3.59 23.98 -24.52
N ALA A 352 -4.16 25.01 -25.10
CA ALA A 352 -3.50 26.31 -25.28
C ALA A 352 -3.13 26.97 -23.94
N GLU A 353 -3.99 26.85 -22.92
CA GLU A 353 -3.74 27.35 -21.58
C GLU A 353 -2.55 26.62 -20.93
N ILE A 354 -2.51 25.28 -21.02
CA ILE A 354 -1.41 24.46 -20.48
C ILE A 354 -0.10 24.77 -21.23
N GLU A 355 -0.12 24.88 -22.55
CA GLU A 355 1.06 25.27 -23.35
C GLU A 355 1.60 26.64 -22.92
N LYS A 356 0.73 27.60 -22.63
CA LYS A 356 1.11 28.92 -22.13
C LYS A 356 1.74 28.85 -20.73
N ASP A 357 1.22 28.02 -19.85
CA ASP A 357 1.75 27.84 -18.50
C ASP A 357 3.09 27.07 -18.50
N LEU A 358 3.24 26.07 -19.36
CA LEU A 358 4.50 25.37 -19.57
C LEU A 358 5.61 26.30 -20.06
N THR A 359 5.30 27.27 -20.92
CA THR A 359 6.26 28.26 -21.41
C THR A 359 6.77 29.16 -20.28
N LYS A 360 5.95 29.43 -19.27
CA LYS A 360 6.35 30.23 -18.11
C LYS A 360 7.26 29.44 -17.14
N THR A 361 7.11 28.12 -17.08
CA THR A 361 7.82 27.25 -16.15
C THR A 361 9.17 26.76 -16.67
N GLU A 362 9.50 26.98 -17.94
CA GLU A 362 10.80 26.61 -18.55
C GLU A 362 12.05 27.24 -17.88
N ARG A 363 11.86 28.12 -16.92
CA ARG A 363 12.94 28.85 -16.24
C ARG A 363 13.48 28.19 -14.97
N TYR A 364 12.96 27.05 -14.54
CA TYR A 364 13.26 26.47 -13.23
C TYR A 364 13.77 25.01 -13.31
N GLY A 365 15.03 24.79 -13.56
CA GLY A 365 15.80 23.57 -13.29
C GLY A 365 15.09 22.22 -13.54
N ALA A 366 14.81 21.44 -12.50
CA ALA A 366 14.11 20.16 -12.61
C ALA A 366 12.69 20.27 -13.18
N VAL A 367 12.03 21.42 -12.98
CA VAL A 367 10.73 21.72 -13.55
C VAL A 367 10.84 21.89 -15.08
N GLN A 368 11.98 22.35 -15.57
CA GLN A 368 12.26 22.49 -17.00
C GLN A 368 12.22 21.12 -17.73
N PHE A 369 12.72 20.06 -17.09
CA PHE A 369 12.69 18.72 -17.68
C PHE A 369 11.23 18.24 -17.86
N TYR A 370 10.41 18.37 -16.81
CA TYR A 370 9.00 17.96 -16.87
C TYR A 370 8.17 18.85 -17.83
N ALA A 371 8.45 20.15 -17.86
CA ALA A 371 7.79 21.08 -18.78
C ALA A 371 8.16 20.78 -20.23
N THR A 372 9.43 20.51 -20.52
CA THR A 372 9.91 20.14 -21.86
C THR A 372 9.29 18.82 -22.31
N ALA A 373 9.17 17.89 -21.40
CA ALA A 373 8.57 16.60 -21.64
C ALA A 373 7.06 16.70 -21.90
N ALA A 374 6.35 17.44 -21.09
CA ALA A 374 4.93 17.72 -21.32
C ALA A 374 4.72 18.47 -22.63
N LYS A 375 5.56 19.46 -22.96
CA LYS A 375 5.53 20.17 -24.24
C LYS A 375 5.74 19.23 -25.42
N ALA A 376 6.69 18.28 -25.33
CA ALA A 376 6.91 17.27 -26.34
C ALA A 376 5.69 16.36 -26.54
N VAL A 377 5.03 15.96 -25.45
CA VAL A 377 3.77 15.21 -25.49
C VAL A 377 2.67 16.00 -26.19
N PHE A 378 2.49 17.28 -25.85
CA PHE A 378 1.45 18.13 -26.46
C PHE A 378 1.74 18.53 -27.89
N THR A 379 2.99 18.72 -28.26
CA THR A 379 3.39 19.17 -29.60
C THR A 379 3.84 18.04 -30.53
N GLY A 380 4.03 16.84 -29.99
CA GLY A 380 4.59 15.69 -30.72
C GLY A 380 6.03 15.91 -31.17
N LYS A 381 6.78 16.85 -30.56
CA LYS A 381 8.15 17.21 -30.93
C LYS A 381 9.10 17.01 -29.73
N GLY A 382 10.29 16.50 -30.00
CA GLY A 382 11.41 16.55 -29.05
C GLY A 382 11.64 15.33 -28.18
N PHE A 383 10.70 14.40 -28.09
CA PHE A 383 10.92 13.08 -27.55
C PHE A 383 10.54 12.03 -28.58
N ASN A 384 11.25 10.89 -28.57
CA ASN A 384 10.96 9.78 -29.46
C ASN A 384 9.68 9.06 -29.02
N VAL A 385 8.59 9.82 -28.95
CA VAL A 385 7.24 9.33 -28.68
C VAL A 385 6.59 9.21 -30.03
N ASN A 386 6.01 8.07 -30.32
CA ASN A 386 5.20 7.89 -31.52
C ASN A 386 4.18 9.02 -31.61
N ASN A 387 4.19 9.77 -32.70
CA ASN A 387 3.34 10.95 -32.92
C ASN A 387 1.84 10.63 -33.04
N ASP A 388 1.42 9.45 -32.68
CA ASP A 388 0.02 9.07 -32.61
C ASP A 388 -0.63 9.68 -31.35
N PRO A 389 -1.52 10.67 -31.47
CA PRO A 389 -2.17 11.28 -30.31
C PRO A 389 -2.97 10.29 -29.46
N GLN A 390 -3.38 9.16 -30.02
CA GLN A 390 -4.09 8.10 -29.31
C GLN A 390 -3.13 7.25 -28.44
N LYS A 391 -1.83 7.30 -28.74
CA LYS A 391 -0.77 6.62 -28.00
C LYS A 391 -0.01 7.55 -27.05
N LEU A 392 -0.28 8.83 -27.07
CA LEU A 392 0.26 9.79 -26.11
C LEU A 392 -0.30 9.49 -24.71
N VAL A 393 0.28 8.50 -24.12
CA VAL A 393 0.21 8.37 -22.68
C VAL A 393 1.08 9.48 -22.10
N LEU A 394 0.59 10.17 -21.12
CA LEU A 394 1.19 11.30 -20.39
C LEU A 394 2.57 11.02 -19.77
N PHE A 395 3.50 10.31 -20.43
CA PHE A 395 4.74 9.92 -19.79
C PHE A 395 5.95 10.15 -20.67
N VAL A 396 6.73 11.04 -20.13
CA VAL A 396 8.10 11.28 -20.50
C VAL A 396 8.93 10.03 -20.26
N GLY A 397 9.61 9.57 -21.30
CA GLY A 397 10.55 8.47 -21.21
C GLY A 397 10.00 7.08 -21.52
N ILE A 398 8.74 6.96 -21.93
CA ILE A 398 8.23 5.73 -22.48
C ILE A 398 8.59 5.67 -23.97
N LYS A 399 9.66 4.96 -24.29
CA LYS A 399 9.90 4.51 -25.64
C LYS A 399 8.74 3.63 -26.10
N ASP A 400 8.37 3.76 -27.37
CA ASP A 400 7.44 2.89 -28.05
C ASP A 400 7.54 1.45 -27.55
N ARG A 401 6.44 0.95 -27.06
CA ARG A 401 6.25 -0.47 -26.93
C ARG A 401 5.71 -0.98 -28.24
N LYS A 402 6.57 -1.67 -28.96
CA LYS A 402 6.10 -2.56 -30.01
C LYS A 402 5.33 -3.71 -29.39
#